data_fffddb72ae63e0b823255cbc0089146e
#
_entry.id   fffddb72ae63e0b823255cbc0089146e
#
_cell.length_a   1.000
_cell.length_b   1.000
_cell.length_c   1.000
_cell.angle_alpha   90.00
_cell.angle_beta   90.00
_cell.angle_gamma   90.00
#
_symmetry.space_group_name_H-M   'P 1'
#
loop_
_entity.id
_entity.type
_entity.pdbx_description
1 polymer ?
#
loop_
_entity_poly.entity_id
_entity_poly.type
_entity_poly.pdbx_seq_one_letter_code
_entity_poly.pdbx_strand_id
1 'polypeptide(L)'
;MSASTSRRIVEIAHVVITSTKSFAEVRSALESLVPWLDDELRELLRDGVTDRLRQRLEAAPVLSIFESRDHGMLLGLYMHPRGAVQYEIGNPLTASRITRYALGAGLYAPLRVIVYEADNGGSRIEYDLPSSLFDQFGDERVTEVGHALDVALGRALSAAAG
;
A
#
# COMPACT_ATOMS: atom_id res chain seq x y z
N MET A 1 29.00 -2.38 -23.89
CA MET A 1 28.62 -1.76 -22.58
C MET A 1 28.45 -2.90 -21.59
N SER A 2 29.14 -2.89 -20.45
CA SER A 2 29.02 -3.95 -19.43
C SER A 2 27.99 -3.51 -18.38
N ALA A 3 27.10 -4.43 -17.98
CA ALA A 3 26.23 -4.24 -16.83
C ALA A 3 27.06 -4.31 -15.54
N SER A 4 26.78 -3.48 -14.56
CA SER A 4 27.36 -3.59 -13.21
C SER A 4 26.26 -3.83 -12.19
N THR A 5 26.54 -4.65 -11.18
CA THR A 5 25.60 -4.97 -10.11
C THR A 5 26.16 -4.48 -8.78
N SER A 6 25.33 -3.78 -8.00
CA SER A 6 25.63 -3.43 -6.61
C SER A 6 24.54 -3.96 -5.69
N ARG A 7 24.88 -4.21 -4.41
CA ARG A 7 23.92 -4.67 -3.38
C ARG A 7 24.03 -3.79 -2.16
N ARG A 8 22.89 -3.43 -1.61
CA ARG A 8 22.78 -2.68 -0.36
C ARG A 8 21.79 -3.40 0.57
N ILE A 9 22.11 -3.49 1.86
CA ILE A 9 21.18 -3.93 2.90
C ILE A 9 20.50 -2.70 3.46
N VAL A 10 19.18 -2.76 3.64
CA VAL A 10 18.36 -1.71 4.24
C VAL A 10 17.53 -2.30 5.38
N GLU A 11 17.38 -1.54 6.46
CA GLU A 11 16.48 -1.90 7.56
C GLU A 11 15.08 -1.39 7.25
N ILE A 12 14.08 -2.24 7.46
CA ILE A 12 12.66 -1.93 7.24
C ILE A 12 11.91 -2.25 8.52
N ALA A 13 11.12 -1.32 9.01
CA ALA A 13 10.23 -1.53 10.13
C ALA A 13 8.96 -2.25 9.66
N HIS A 14 8.80 -3.51 10.06
CA HIS A 14 7.62 -4.32 9.78
C HIS A 14 6.58 -4.15 10.89
N VAL A 15 5.32 -3.89 10.52
CA VAL A 15 4.21 -3.64 11.43
C VAL A 15 3.19 -4.75 11.34
N VAL A 16 2.76 -5.28 12.49
CA VAL A 16 1.71 -6.29 12.63
C VAL A 16 0.59 -5.72 13.50
N ILE A 17 -0.61 -5.63 12.96
CA ILE A 17 -1.83 -5.29 13.70
C ILE A 17 -2.63 -6.57 13.91
N THR A 18 -2.94 -6.92 15.15
CA THR A 18 -3.77 -8.07 15.49
C THR A 18 -5.18 -7.60 15.85
N SER A 19 -6.19 -8.24 15.28
CA SER A 19 -7.61 -7.95 15.52
C SER A 19 -8.35 -9.20 16.03
N THR A 20 -9.33 -9.00 16.89
CA THR A 20 -10.28 -10.04 17.29
C THR A 20 -11.42 -10.20 16.28
N LYS A 21 -11.59 -9.23 15.36
CA LYS A 21 -12.54 -9.33 14.26
C LYS A 21 -12.11 -10.41 13.27
N SER A 22 -13.06 -11.04 12.63
CA SER A 22 -12.81 -12.00 11.56
C SER A 22 -12.13 -11.32 10.36
N PHE A 23 -11.50 -12.13 9.52
CA PHE A 23 -10.93 -11.68 8.25
C PHE A 23 -11.96 -10.93 7.39
N ALA A 24 -13.19 -11.45 7.29
CA ALA A 24 -14.23 -10.84 6.48
C ALA A 24 -14.66 -9.46 7.01
N GLU A 25 -14.73 -9.28 8.32
CA GLU A 25 -15.06 -7.99 8.94
C GLU A 25 -13.97 -6.96 8.73
N VAL A 26 -12.70 -7.35 8.95
CA VAL A 26 -11.56 -6.44 8.75
C VAL A 26 -11.40 -6.08 7.27
N ARG A 27 -11.54 -7.05 6.38
CA ARG A 27 -11.54 -6.82 4.93
C ARG A 27 -12.61 -5.81 4.52
N SER A 28 -13.85 -6.04 4.93
CA SER A 28 -14.98 -5.15 4.61
C SER A 28 -14.78 -3.74 5.17
N ALA A 29 -14.27 -3.63 6.41
CA ALA A 29 -13.96 -2.34 7.02
C ALA A 29 -12.86 -1.60 6.26
N LEU A 30 -11.78 -2.28 5.87
CA LEU A 30 -10.69 -1.68 5.09
C LEU A 30 -11.20 -1.16 3.74
N GLU A 31 -11.95 -1.98 2.99
CA GLU A 31 -12.49 -1.61 1.67
C GLU A 31 -13.55 -0.48 1.76
N SER A 32 -14.16 -0.29 2.93
CA SER A 32 -15.06 0.83 3.21
C SER A 32 -14.33 2.13 3.56
N LEU A 33 -13.18 2.03 4.25
CA LEU A 33 -12.38 3.17 4.68
C LEU A 33 -11.42 3.68 3.59
N VAL A 34 -10.92 2.78 2.77
CA VAL A 34 -10.00 3.08 1.67
C VAL A 34 -10.70 2.73 0.36
N PRO A 35 -11.19 3.72 -0.39
CA PRO A 35 -11.92 3.45 -1.62
C PRO A 35 -11.00 2.88 -2.70
N TRP A 36 -11.60 2.12 -3.62
CA TRP A 36 -10.92 1.70 -4.85
C TRP A 36 -10.59 2.91 -5.72
N LEU A 37 -9.46 2.82 -6.39
CA LEU A 37 -9.06 3.84 -7.35
C LEU A 37 -10.12 3.92 -8.45
N ASP A 38 -10.63 5.11 -8.67
CA ASP A 38 -11.67 5.43 -9.64
C ASP A 38 -11.24 5.07 -11.08
N ASP A 39 -12.12 4.45 -11.85
CA ASP A 39 -11.82 3.97 -13.19
C ASP A 39 -11.51 5.12 -14.17
N GLU A 40 -12.20 6.27 -14.05
CA GLU A 40 -11.88 7.45 -14.84
C GLU A 40 -10.44 7.93 -14.56
N LEU A 41 -10.04 7.91 -13.27
CA LEU A 41 -8.67 8.27 -12.90
C LEU A 41 -7.64 7.29 -13.47
N ARG A 42 -7.95 5.99 -13.51
CA ARG A 42 -7.11 4.97 -14.17
C ARG A 42 -6.91 5.26 -15.66
N GLU A 43 -7.97 5.63 -16.35
CA GLU A 43 -7.92 5.98 -17.79
C GLU A 43 -7.08 7.24 -18.01
N LEU A 44 -7.34 8.30 -17.25
CA LEU A 44 -6.57 9.54 -17.32
C LEU A 44 -5.07 9.34 -17.06
N LEU A 45 -4.70 8.45 -16.15
CA LEU A 45 -3.30 8.11 -15.89
C LEU A 45 -2.63 7.39 -17.06
N ARG A 46 -3.38 6.65 -17.88
CA ARG A 46 -2.86 6.02 -19.12
C ARG A 46 -2.70 7.01 -20.26
N ASP A 47 -3.61 7.99 -20.34
CA ASP A 47 -3.64 8.97 -21.42
C ASP A 47 -2.56 10.05 -21.29
N GLY A 48 -1.92 10.14 -20.14
CA GLY A 48 -0.83 11.07 -19.86
C GLY A 48 -1.24 12.33 -19.11
N VAL A 49 -0.27 13.21 -18.87
CA VAL A 49 -0.46 14.39 -18.02
C VAL A 49 -1.28 15.46 -18.72
N THR A 50 -2.46 15.74 -18.18
CA THR A 50 -3.39 16.79 -18.63
C THR A 50 -3.86 17.63 -17.44
N ASP A 51 -4.46 18.79 -17.69
CA ASP A 51 -5.07 19.61 -16.61
C ASP A 51 -6.22 18.86 -15.94
N ARG A 52 -6.99 18.06 -16.69
CA ARG A 52 -8.05 17.22 -16.17
C ARG A 52 -7.49 16.17 -15.20
N LEU A 53 -6.40 15.48 -15.56
CA LEU A 53 -5.73 14.54 -14.67
C LEU A 53 -5.28 15.25 -13.38
N ARG A 54 -4.66 16.42 -13.48
CA ARG A 54 -4.20 17.19 -12.33
C ARG A 54 -5.35 17.50 -11.37
N GLN A 55 -6.46 18.03 -11.87
CA GLN A 55 -7.65 18.33 -11.06
C GLN A 55 -8.21 17.08 -10.37
N ARG A 56 -8.27 15.94 -11.09
CA ARG A 56 -8.76 14.67 -10.51
C ARG A 56 -7.82 14.14 -9.43
N LEU A 57 -6.51 14.25 -9.62
CA LEU A 57 -5.52 13.84 -8.63
C LEU A 57 -5.57 14.69 -7.34
N GLU A 58 -5.80 16.01 -7.47
CA GLU A 58 -5.92 16.92 -6.34
C GLU A 58 -7.20 16.67 -5.53
N ALA A 59 -8.27 16.21 -6.19
CA ALA A 59 -9.54 15.85 -5.56
C ALA A 59 -9.61 14.40 -5.08
N ALA A 60 -8.61 13.57 -5.38
CA ALA A 60 -8.60 12.16 -5.03
C ALA A 60 -8.42 11.94 -3.51
N PRO A 61 -8.94 10.84 -2.96
CA PRO A 61 -8.70 10.45 -1.57
C PRO A 61 -7.20 10.36 -1.25
N VAL A 62 -6.83 10.59 0.01
CA VAL A 62 -5.44 10.48 0.49
C VAL A 62 -4.86 9.09 0.21
N LEU A 63 -5.67 8.06 0.32
CA LEU A 63 -5.34 6.67 0.00
C LEU A 63 -6.44 6.06 -0.86
N SER A 64 -6.05 5.25 -1.84
CA SER A 64 -6.95 4.42 -2.64
C SER A 64 -6.36 3.02 -2.81
N ILE A 65 -7.21 2.02 -2.96
CA ILE A 65 -6.81 0.66 -3.34
C ILE A 65 -6.64 0.63 -4.86
N PHE A 66 -5.45 0.28 -5.31
CA PHE A 66 -5.13 0.14 -6.73
C PHE A 66 -5.47 -1.25 -7.23
N GLU A 67 -5.11 -2.26 -6.44
CA GLU A 67 -5.21 -3.67 -6.81
C GLU A 67 -5.33 -4.53 -5.54
N SER A 68 -5.87 -5.74 -5.70
CA SER A 68 -5.83 -6.77 -4.66
C SER A 68 -5.50 -8.14 -5.26
N ARG A 69 -4.85 -8.99 -4.46
CA ARG A 69 -4.50 -10.36 -4.82
C ARG A 69 -4.91 -11.33 -3.73
N ASP A 70 -5.72 -12.31 -4.10
CA ASP A 70 -6.14 -13.38 -3.19
C ASP A 70 -5.05 -14.47 -3.14
N HIS A 71 -4.25 -14.42 -2.09
CA HIS A 71 -3.27 -15.46 -1.80
C HIS A 71 -3.90 -16.67 -1.11
N GLY A 72 -5.01 -16.46 -0.39
CA GLY A 72 -5.67 -17.50 0.38
C GLY A 72 -6.31 -18.59 -0.48
N MET A 73 -6.88 -18.20 -1.61
CA MET A 73 -7.48 -19.14 -2.57
C MET A 73 -6.44 -20.17 -3.08
N LEU A 74 -5.22 -19.73 -3.35
CA LEU A 74 -4.14 -20.60 -3.87
C LEU A 74 -3.66 -21.62 -2.84
N LEU A 75 -3.92 -21.40 -1.54
CA LEU A 75 -3.63 -22.40 -0.50
C LEU A 75 -4.39 -23.70 -0.71
N GLY A 76 -5.54 -23.64 -1.42
CA GLY A 76 -6.31 -24.83 -1.81
C GLY A 76 -5.51 -25.88 -2.60
N LEU A 77 -4.35 -25.52 -3.15
CA LEU A 77 -3.41 -26.48 -3.78
C LEU A 77 -2.69 -27.38 -2.76
N TYR A 78 -2.60 -26.98 -1.50
CA TYR A 78 -1.79 -27.65 -0.47
C TYR A 78 -2.57 -27.94 0.81
N MET A 79 -3.61 -27.16 1.11
CA MET A 79 -4.40 -27.22 2.33
C MET A 79 -5.78 -26.63 2.10
N HIS A 80 -6.58 -26.48 3.17
CA HIS A 80 -7.85 -25.75 3.08
C HIS A 80 -7.58 -24.27 2.76
N PRO A 81 -8.35 -23.66 1.83
CA PRO A 81 -8.31 -22.21 1.60
C PRO A 81 -8.51 -21.44 2.92
N ARG A 82 -7.77 -20.34 3.06
CA ARG A 82 -7.88 -19.41 4.20
C ARG A 82 -8.05 -17.99 3.66
N GLY A 83 -8.66 -17.10 4.42
CA GLY A 83 -8.70 -15.70 4.06
C GLY A 83 -7.30 -15.10 4.07
N ALA A 84 -6.79 -14.65 2.92
CA ALA A 84 -5.54 -13.91 2.82
C ALA A 84 -5.53 -13.06 1.55
N VAL A 85 -5.64 -11.74 1.69
CA VAL A 85 -5.66 -10.80 0.56
C VAL A 85 -4.59 -9.74 0.74
N GLN A 86 -3.75 -9.57 -0.27
CA GLN A 86 -2.81 -8.48 -0.38
C GLN A 86 -3.46 -7.33 -1.14
N TYR A 87 -3.25 -6.11 -0.65
CA TYR A 87 -3.68 -4.87 -1.28
C TYR A 87 -2.48 -4.03 -1.70
N GLU A 88 -2.62 -3.33 -2.81
CA GLU A 88 -1.78 -2.22 -3.22
C GLU A 88 -2.52 -0.92 -2.91
N ILE A 89 -2.00 -0.15 -1.93
CA ILE A 89 -2.65 1.06 -1.41
C ILE A 89 -1.74 2.27 -1.62
N GLY A 90 -2.30 3.37 -2.10
CA GLY A 90 -1.52 4.59 -2.29
C GLY A 90 -2.33 5.73 -2.89
N ASN A 91 -1.60 6.70 -3.42
CA ASN A 91 -2.15 7.84 -4.15
C ASN A 91 -1.15 8.25 -5.25
N PRO A 92 -1.58 8.38 -6.53
CA PRO A 92 -0.67 8.68 -7.64
C PRO A 92 0.05 10.03 -7.48
N LEU A 93 -0.64 11.05 -6.94
CA LEU A 93 -0.03 12.36 -6.69
C LEU A 93 1.04 12.28 -5.60
N THR A 94 0.79 11.52 -4.53
CA THR A 94 1.78 11.30 -3.47
C THR A 94 2.98 10.51 -4.01
N ALA A 95 2.76 9.49 -4.82
CA ALA A 95 3.84 8.75 -5.48
C ALA A 95 4.71 9.68 -6.34
N SER A 96 4.11 10.60 -7.10
CA SER A 96 4.85 11.57 -7.92
C SER A 96 5.69 12.55 -7.09
N ARG A 97 5.24 12.91 -5.88
CA ARG A 97 6.00 13.76 -4.94
C ARG A 97 7.26 13.08 -4.44
N ILE A 98 7.26 11.76 -4.33
CA ILE A 98 8.41 10.95 -3.93
C ILE A 98 9.33 10.72 -5.15
N THR A 99 8.77 10.18 -6.24
CA THR A 99 9.55 9.73 -7.39
C THR A 99 10.26 10.87 -8.14
N ARG A 100 9.74 12.10 -8.09
CA ARG A 100 10.43 13.27 -8.69
C ARG A 100 11.78 13.57 -8.06
N TYR A 101 12.02 13.12 -6.81
CA TYR A 101 13.30 13.29 -6.12
C TYR A 101 14.13 12.01 -6.10
N ALA A 102 13.48 10.86 -6.07
CA ALA A 102 14.09 9.55 -6.03
C ALA A 102 13.30 8.56 -6.91
N LEU A 103 13.63 8.44 -8.19
CA LEU A 103 12.92 7.55 -9.12
C LEU A 103 12.87 6.11 -8.62
N GLY A 104 13.94 5.62 -7.98
CA GLY A 104 14.01 4.28 -7.41
C GLY A 104 12.98 4.02 -6.30
N ALA A 105 12.45 5.08 -5.66
CA ALA A 105 11.39 4.95 -4.66
C ALA A 105 10.07 4.44 -5.25
N GLY A 106 9.87 4.55 -6.56
CA GLY A 106 8.75 3.93 -7.27
C GLY A 106 8.65 2.42 -7.09
N LEU A 107 9.74 1.73 -6.70
CA LEU A 107 9.72 0.32 -6.34
C LEU A 107 8.77 0.01 -5.17
N TYR A 108 8.55 0.99 -4.29
CA TYR A 108 7.76 0.86 -3.05
C TYR A 108 6.40 1.57 -3.13
N ALA A 109 6.00 2.02 -4.30
CA ALA A 109 4.72 2.70 -4.54
C ALA A 109 3.96 2.00 -5.68
N PRO A 110 2.72 1.48 -5.44
CA PRO A 110 1.92 1.56 -4.21
C PRO A 110 2.49 0.76 -3.02
N LEU A 111 2.05 1.11 -1.80
CA LEU A 111 2.36 0.38 -0.58
C LEU A 111 1.63 -0.97 -0.56
N ARG A 112 2.28 -2.01 -0.04
CA ARG A 112 1.68 -3.33 0.09
C ARG A 112 1.19 -3.57 1.51
N VAL A 113 -0.02 -4.08 1.62
CA VAL A 113 -0.69 -4.45 2.87
C VAL A 113 -1.28 -5.82 2.70
N ILE A 114 -1.08 -6.74 3.62
CA ILE A 114 -1.76 -8.03 3.63
C ILE A 114 -2.72 -8.11 4.81
N VAL A 115 -3.94 -8.60 4.56
CA VAL A 115 -4.94 -8.94 5.58
C VAL A 115 -5.16 -10.44 5.50
N TYR A 116 -5.11 -11.14 6.64
CA TYR A 116 -5.30 -12.60 6.64
C TYR A 116 -5.89 -13.13 7.95
N GLU A 117 -6.46 -14.34 7.88
CA GLU A 117 -6.98 -15.07 9.04
C GLU A 117 -5.85 -15.46 10.01
N ALA A 118 -6.05 -15.16 11.30
CA ALA A 118 -5.20 -15.68 12.37
C ALA A 118 -5.71 -17.05 12.83
N ASP A 119 -4.80 -17.87 13.37
CA ASP A 119 -5.12 -19.23 13.79
C ASP A 119 -6.14 -19.31 14.96
N ASN A 120 -6.31 -18.22 15.69
CA ASN A 120 -7.26 -18.08 16.80
C ASN A 120 -8.66 -17.60 16.42
N GLY A 121 -8.97 -17.53 15.12
CA GLY A 121 -10.26 -17.05 14.58
C GLY A 121 -10.36 -15.54 14.39
N GLY A 122 -9.37 -14.75 14.82
CA GLY A 122 -9.25 -13.33 14.50
C GLY A 122 -8.55 -13.10 13.18
N SER A 123 -7.98 -11.91 13.00
CA SER A 123 -7.25 -11.54 11.79
C SER A 123 -5.98 -10.75 12.10
N ARG A 124 -5.11 -10.66 11.11
CA ARG A 124 -3.91 -9.82 11.14
C ARG A 124 -3.84 -8.96 9.91
N ILE A 125 -3.27 -7.77 10.11
CA ILE A 125 -2.86 -6.87 9.02
C ILE A 125 -1.35 -6.69 9.16
N GLU A 126 -0.62 -6.90 8.07
CA GLU A 126 0.83 -6.67 8.06
C GLU A 126 1.21 -5.73 6.92
N TYR A 127 2.18 -4.87 7.19
CA TYR A 127 2.74 -3.95 6.21
C TYR A 127 4.11 -3.45 6.67
N ASP A 128 4.90 -2.96 5.72
CA ASP A 128 6.16 -2.29 6.03
C ASP A 128 5.90 -0.80 6.23
N LEU A 129 6.47 -0.21 7.29
CA LEU A 129 6.28 1.19 7.62
C LEU A 129 6.82 2.08 6.48
N PRO A 130 5.97 2.91 5.85
CA PRO A 130 6.34 3.72 4.69
C PRO A 130 7.61 4.55 4.88
N SER A 131 7.78 5.26 6.00
CA SER A 131 8.98 6.05 6.25
C SER A 131 10.25 5.19 6.18
N SER A 132 10.25 3.97 6.75
CA SER A 132 11.40 3.08 6.73
C SER A 132 11.77 2.58 5.32
N LEU A 133 10.78 2.50 4.41
CA LEU A 133 11.02 2.19 3.01
C LEU A 133 11.65 3.37 2.26
N PHE A 134 11.28 4.59 2.62
CA PHE A 134 11.68 5.80 1.89
C PHE A 134 12.95 6.46 2.45
N ASP A 135 13.27 6.31 3.72
CA ASP A 135 14.49 6.84 4.37
C ASP A 135 15.79 6.37 3.69
N GLN A 136 15.75 5.17 3.09
CA GLN A 136 16.90 4.62 2.38
C GLN A 136 17.40 5.47 1.20
N PHE A 137 16.60 6.40 0.71
CA PHE A 137 16.95 7.26 -0.42
C PHE A 137 17.72 8.53 0.00
N GLY A 138 17.77 8.85 1.32
CA GLY A 138 18.57 9.93 1.87
C GLY A 138 18.15 11.34 1.46
N ASP A 139 16.89 11.52 1.06
CA ASP A 139 16.30 12.82 0.71
C ASP A 139 15.19 13.16 1.72
N GLU A 140 15.37 14.25 2.47
CA GLU A 140 14.42 14.66 3.53
C GLU A 140 13.00 14.86 3.02
N ARG A 141 12.82 15.32 1.77
CA ARG A 141 11.50 15.53 1.17
C ARG A 141 10.79 14.20 0.88
N VAL A 142 11.55 13.15 0.58
CA VAL A 142 11.05 11.78 0.39
C VAL A 142 10.68 11.17 1.75
N THR A 143 11.53 11.34 2.75
CA THR A 143 11.29 10.91 4.13
C THR A 143 10.05 11.57 4.74
N GLU A 144 9.87 12.88 4.54
CA GLU A 144 8.70 13.61 5.05
C GLU A 144 7.38 13.05 4.49
N VAL A 145 7.34 12.73 3.19
CA VAL A 145 6.18 12.08 2.58
C VAL A 145 5.97 10.68 3.16
N GLY A 146 7.05 9.95 3.42
CA GLY A 146 7.01 8.65 4.10
C GLY A 146 6.32 8.73 5.46
N HIS A 147 6.71 9.69 6.31
CA HIS A 147 6.07 9.92 7.62
C HIS A 147 4.59 10.31 7.50
N ALA A 148 4.22 11.12 6.51
CA ALA A 148 2.81 11.44 6.28
C ALA A 148 2.00 10.19 5.89
N LEU A 149 2.59 9.28 5.13
CA LEU A 149 2.00 8.00 4.77
C LEU A 149 1.90 7.04 5.98
N ASP A 150 2.87 7.04 6.90
CA ASP A 150 2.79 6.27 8.15
C ASP A 150 1.51 6.61 8.92
N VAL A 151 1.24 7.91 9.05
CA VAL A 151 0.05 8.40 9.77
C VAL A 151 -1.24 8.03 9.03
N ALA A 152 -1.30 8.26 7.72
CA ALA A 152 -2.50 8.01 6.92
C ALA A 152 -2.83 6.53 6.86
N LEU A 153 -1.84 5.69 6.52
CA LEU A 153 -2.00 4.24 6.40
C LEU A 153 -2.29 3.61 7.76
N GLY A 154 -1.47 3.93 8.78
CA GLY A 154 -1.64 3.40 10.12
C GLY A 154 -3.01 3.70 10.72
N ARG A 155 -3.54 4.91 10.51
CA ARG A 155 -4.90 5.27 10.94
C ARG A 155 -5.97 4.42 10.24
N ALA A 156 -5.89 4.28 8.92
CA ALA A 156 -6.86 3.48 8.15
C ALA A 156 -6.84 2.01 8.57
N LEU A 157 -5.66 1.41 8.70
CA LEU A 157 -5.49 0.01 9.07
C LEU A 157 -5.91 -0.27 10.51
N SER A 158 -5.55 0.63 11.46
CA SER A 158 -5.99 0.50 12.86
C SER A 158 -7.50 0.62 12.99
N ALA A 159 -8.13 1.54 12.26
CA ALA A 159 -9.59 1.69 12.27
C ALA A 159 -10.31 0.49 11.65
N ALA A 160 -9.73 -0.16 10.65
CA ALA A 160 -10.28 -1.39 10.09
C ALA A 160 -10.19 -2.57 11.09
N ALA A 161 -9.09 -2.65 11.83
CA ALA A 161 -8.83 -3.72 12.79
C ALA A 161 -9.64 -3.59 14.09
N GLY A 162 -9.94 -2.41 14.54
CA GLY A 162 -10.59 -2.15 15.83
C GLY A 162 -11.79 -1.30 15.76
#